data_aee2e4dc9d0fa25243038aaa27d75313
#
_entry.id   aee2e4dc9d0fa25243038aaa27d75313
#
_cell.length_a   1.000
_cell.length_b   1.000
_cell.length_c   1.000
_cell.angle_alpha   90.00
_cell.angle_beta   90.00
_cell.angle_gamma   90.00
#
_symmetry.space_group_name_H-M   'P 1'
#
loop_
_entity.id
_entity.type
_entity.pdbx_description
1 polymer ?
#
loop_
_entity_poly.entity_id
_entity_poly.type
_entity_poly.pdbx_seq_one_letter_code
_entity_poly.pdbx_strand_id
1 'polypeptide(L)'
;MEPTEENIRAWDDAHRARSEPAELPPIVQRTLGDLQGKRVLHLLCGAGEATAAIAELGAELTGMDPRPAALEAARERWPKILWIDGDPQSLPRQLRRGRFDLVYSGEGVLGHLDDIDGWAVGIAAALREGGELLVFDDHPVADCVDGFLRWRSDYFRDPADPDRLWRIGQIVSALARVGLRIQALEEYPGGTSRRGHDRRIPATFLLYARLS
;
A
#
# COMPACT_ATOMS: atom_id res chain seq x y z
N MET A 1 -5.44 2.54 -19.58
CA MET A 1 -6.25 3.78 -19.79
C MET A 1 -5.75 4.77 -18.77
N GLU A 2 -5.06 5.81 -19.21
CA GLU A 2 -4.64 6.88 -18.29
C GLU A 2 -5.89 7.46 -17.59
N PRO A 3 -5.82 7.71 -16.28
CA PRO A 3 -6.92 8.34 -15.59
C PRO A 3 -7.21 9.70 -16.25
N THR A 4 -8.47 9.94 -16.61
CA THR A 4 -8.86 11.23 -17.18
C THR A 4 -8.65 12.33 -16.14
N GLU A 5 -8.38 13.55 -16.59
CA GLU A 5 -8.26 14.72 -15.67
C GLU A 5 -9.48 14.86 -14.74
N GLU A 6 -10.65 14.45 -15.22
CA GLU A 6 -11.90 14.45 -14.45
C GLU A 6 -11.86 13.42 -13.31
N ASN A 7 -11.31 12.23 -13.54
CA ASN A 7 -11.13 11.20 -12.51
C ASN A 7 -10.08 11.62 -11.48
N ILE A 8 -9.01 12.28 -11.90
CA ILE A 8 -8.00 12.84 -11.01
C ILE A 8 -8.61 13.93 -10.14
N ARG A 9 -9.35 14.87 -10.73
CA ARG A 9 -10.04 15.95 -9.99
C ARG A 9 -11.09 15.40 -9.02
N ALA A 10 -11.90 14.44 -9.45
CA ALA A 10 -12.92 13.83 -8.58
C ALA A 10 -12.28 13.09 -7.41
N TRP A 11 -11.11 12.45 -7.61
CA TRP A 11 -10.34 11.83 -6.55
C TRP A 11 -9.77 12.89 -5.60
N ASP A 12 -9.17 13.95 -6.14
CA ASP A 12 -8.61 15.06 -5.35
C ASP A 12 -9.69 15.77 -4.53
N ASP A 13 -10.87 16.00 -5.10
CA ASP A 13 -12.00 16.66 -4.41
C ASP A 13 -12.57 15.77 -3.29
N ALA A 14 -12.68 14.45 -3.53
CA ALA A 14 -13.12 13.51 -2.51
C ALA A 14 -12.14 13.42 -1.33
N HIS A 15 -10.83 13.59 -1.57
CA HIS A 15 -9.81 13.55 -0.53
C HIS A 15 -9.60 14.91 0.16
N ARG A 16 -9.80 16.05 -0.54
CA ARG A 16 -9.79 17.38 0.10
C ARG A 16 -10.91 17.59 1.11
N ALA A 17 -12.04 16.90 0.94
CA ALA A 17 -13.18 17.04 1.83
C ALA A 17 -13.01 16.35 3.20
N ARG A 18 -12.00 15.48 3.36
CA ARG A 18 -11.76 14.75 4.61
C ARG A 18 -10.72 15.50 5.45
N SER A 19 -11.15 16.08 6.56
CA SER A 19 -10.28 16.75 7.54
C SER A 19 -9.85 15.84 8.69
N GLU A 20 -10.35 14.61 8.74
CA GLU A 20 -10.07 13.63 9.80
C GLU A 20 -9.22 12.47 9.25
N PRO A 21 -8.41 11.81 10.11
CA PRO A 21 -7.73 10.57 9.73
C PRO A 21 -8.71 9.54 9.18
N ALA A 22 -8.25 8.70 8.24
CA ALA A 22 -9.07 7.59 7.76
C ALA A 22 -9.27 6.56 8.88
N GLU A 23 -10.42 5.93 8.92
CA GLU A 23 -10.59 4.74 9.74
C GLU A 23 -9.82 3.58 9.11
N LEU A 24 -8.76 3.10 9.78
CA LEU A 24 -8.00 1.94 9.33
C LEU A 24 -8.88 0.68 9.37
N PRO A 25 -8.79 -0.21 8.38
CA PRO A 25 -9.45 -1.50 8.47
C PRO A 25 -9.12 -2.20 9.79
N PRO A 26 -10.10 -2.78 10.52
CA PRO A 26 -9.88 -3.34 11.85
C PRO A 26 -8.78 -4.40 11.91
N ILE A 27 -8.58 -5.14 10.81
CA ILE A 27 -7.48 -6.11 10.72
C ILE A 27 -6.13 -5.43 10.63
N VAL A 28 -6.01 -4.34 9.88
CA VAL A 28 -4.78 -3.54 9.78
C VAL A 28 -4.43 -2.97 11.15
N GLN A 29 -5.39 -2.32 11.81
CA GLN A 29 -5.20 -1.75 13.14
C GLN A 29 -4.76 -2.79 14.17
N ARG A 30 -5.37 -3.97 14.17
CA ARG A 30 -4.98 -5.08 15.06
C ARG A 30 -3.58 -5.61 14.78
N THR A 31 -3.22 -5.72 13.49
CA THR A 31 -1.90 -6.23 13.07
C THR A 31 -0.79 -5.24 13.38
N LEU A 32 -1.03 -3.95 13.18
CA LEU A 32 -0.10 -2.88 13.54
C LEU A 32 0.13 -2.81 15.07
N GLY A 33 -0.93 -2.98 15.86
CA GLY A 33 -0.86 -2.93 17.31
C GLY A 33 -0.34 -1.59 17.85
N ASP A 34 0.44 -1.66 18.94
CA ASP A 34 1.10 -0.49 19.52
C ASP A 34 2.39 -0.17 18.75
N LEU A 35 2.47 1.03 18.19
CA LEU A 35 3.61 1.53 17.43
C LEU A 35 4.40 2.60 18.19
N GLN A 36 4.21 2.72 19.51
CA GLN A 36 4.87 3.75 20.32
C GLN A 36 6.39 3.78 20.10
N GLY A 37 6.88 4.91 19.56
CA GLY A 37 8.29 5.15 19.29
C GLY A 37 8.87 4.38 18.09
N LYS A 38 8.08 3.61 17.35
CA LYS A 38 8.52 2.97 16.11
C LYS A 38 8.57 3.96 14.96
N ARG A 39 9.58 3.85 14.12
CA ARG A 39 9.69 4.61 12.86
C ARG A 39 9.01 3.84 11.75
N VAL A 40 8.01 4.43 11.15
CA VAL A 40 7.17 3.81 10.12
C VAL A 40 7.26 4.59 8.82
N LEU A 41 7.49 3.87 7.71
CA LEU A 41 7.41 4.40 6.36
C LEU A 41 6.10 3.92 5.72
N HIS A 42 5.26 4.86 5.28
CA HIS A 42 4.06 4.56 4.51
C HIS A 42 4.29 4.89 3.03
N LEU A 43 4.21 3.88 2.17
CA LEU A 43 4.39 3.97 0.72
C LEU A 43 3.07 4.26 0.02
N LEU A 44 3.10 5.16 -0.98
CA LEU A 44 1.92 5.66 -1.71
C LEU A 44 0.84 6.17 -0.76
N CYS A 45 1.27 7.08 0.13
CA CYS A 45 0.46 7.55 1.25
C CYS A 45 -0.71 8.48 0.86
N GLY A 46 -0.83 8.84 -0.41
CA GLY A 46 -1.87 9.74 -0.88
C GLY A 46 -1.85 11.10 -0.19
N ALA A 47 -3.03 11.61 0.15
CA ALA A 47 -3.18 12.85 0.91
C ALA A 47 -3.03 12.65 2.43
N GLY A 48 -2.59 11.48 2.89
CA GLY A 48 -2.07 11.24 4.22
C GLY A 48 -3.08 10.79 5.28
N GLU A 49 -4.34 10.54 4.92
CA GLU A 49 -5.39 10.17 5.89
C GLU A 49 -5.03 8.88 6.66
N ALA A 50 -4.64 7.82 5.94
CA ALA A 50 -4.23 6.56 6.59
C ALA A 50 -2.90 6.72 7.34
N THR A 51 -1.96 7.55 6.83
CA THR A 51 -0.70 7.86 7.53
C THR A 51 -0.98 8.52 8.87
N ALA A 52 -1.90 9.48 8.91
CA ALA A 52 -2.29 10.16 10.16
C ALA A 52 -2.93 9.18 11.15
N ALA A 53 -3.79 8.28 10.67
CA ALA A 53 -4.39 7.25 11.52
C ALA A 53 -3.34 6.29 12.13
N ILE A 54 -2.29 5.92 11.35
CA ILE A 54 -1.18 5.12 11.86
C ILE A 54 -0.35 5.92 12.88
N ALA A 55 -0.19 7.24 12.69
CA ALA A 55 0.51 8.10 13.65
C ALA A 55 -0.19 8.15 15.02
N GLU A 56 -1.52 8.03 15.05
CA GLU A 56 -2.30 7.95 16.30
C GLU A 56 -1.99 6.70 17.14
N LEU A 57 -1.41 5.66 16.52
CA LEU A 57 -0.89 4.47 17.21
C LEU A 57 0.47 4.71 17.88
N GLY A 58 0.98 5.94 17.89
CA GLY A 58 2.21 6.34 18.55
C GLY A 58 3.48 6.29 17.71
N ALA A 59 3.38 6.06 16.41
CA ALA A 59 4.51 5.95 15.51
C ALA A 59 5.09 7.31 15.08
N GLU A 60 6.41 7.32 14.81
CA GLU A 60 7.08 8.37 14.05
C GLU A 60 6.94 8.07 12.55
N LEU A 61 6.07 8.83 11.86
CA LEU A 61 5.69 8.56 10.47
C LEU A 61 6.53 9.34 9.46
N THR A 62 6.84 8.64 8.36
CA THR A 62 7.24 9.22 7.08
C THR A 62 6.27 8.72 6.02
N GLY A 63 5.56 9.63 5.37
CA GLY A 63 4.72 9.34 4.21
C GLY A 63 5.48 9.61 2.91
N MET A 64 5.29 8.74 1.91
CA MET A 64 5.87 8.93 0.58
C MET A 64 4.82 8.70 -0.51
N ASP A 65 4.78 9.62 -1.47
CA ASP A 65 3.89 9.52 -2.65
C ASP A 65 4.57 10.22 -3.84
N PRO A 66 4.41 9.74 -5.09
CA PRO A 66 4.96 10.40 -6.28
C PRO A 66 4.13 11.60 -6.75
N ARG A 67 2.94 11.83 -6.19
CA ARG A 67 2.02 12.91 -6.60
C ARG A 67 2.20 14.16 -5.75
N PRO A 68 2.75 15.26 -6.31
CA PRO A 68 3.00 16.49 -5.55
C PRO A 68 1.75 17.08 -4.92
N ALA A 69 0.61 17.08 -5.64
CA ALA A 69 -0.64 17.64 -5.14
C ALA A 69 -1.17 16.88 -3.91
N ALA A 70 -1.03 15.55 -3.89
CA ALA A 70 -1.41 14.74 -2.73
C ALA A 70 -0.54 15.08 -1.51
N LEU A 71 0.77 15.21 -1.71
CA LEU A 71 1.70 15.58 -0.63
C LEU A 71 1.51 17.01 -0.14
N GLU A 72 1.11 17.94 -1.00
CA GLU A 72 0.78 19.32 -0.60
C GLU A 72 -0.41 19.31 0.35
N ALA A 73 -1.50 18.62 0.00
CA ALA A 73 -2.65 18.43 0.87
C ALA A 73 -2.29 17.74 2.19
N ALA A 74 -1.40 16.74 2.15
CA ALA A 74 -0.93 16.04 3.34
C ALA A 74 -0.13 16.97 4.28
N ARG A 75 0.77 17.80 3.73
CA ARG A 75 1.55 18.78 4.51
C ARG A 75 0.69 19.83 5.18
N GLU A 76 -0.35 20.30 4.49
CA GLU A 76 -1.30 21.26 5.05
C GLU A 76 -2.08 20.68 6.23
N ARG A 77 -2.54 19.43 6.10
CA ARG A 77 -3.39 18.78 7.11
C ARG A 77 -2.60 18.25 8.29
N TRP A 78 -1.45 17.65 8.04
CA TRP A 78 -0.63 16.98 9.07
C TRP A 78 0.84 17.45 9.01
N PRO A 79 1.12 18.72 9.37
CA PRO A 79 2.45 19.34 9.25
C PRO A 79 3.52 18.72 10.15
N LYS A 80 3.14 17.88 11.11
CA LYS A 80 4.08 17.18 12.00
C LYS A 80 4.65 15.88 11.40
N ILE A 81 4.04 15.38 10.32
CA ILE A 81 4.49 14.16 9.63
C ILE A 81 5.48 14.57 8.53
N LEU A 82 6.52 13.75 8.34
CA LEU A 82 7.47 13.96 7.25
C LEU A 82 6.90 13.41 5.94
N TRP A 83 6.76 14.27 4.93
CA TRP A 83 6.24 13.91 3.62
C TRP A 83 7.33 14.02 2.56
N ILE A 84 7.57 12.95 1.81
CA ILE A 84 8.66 12.83 0.83
C ILE A 84 8.06 12.50 -0.54
N ASP A 85 8.48 13.27 -1.55
CA ASP A 85 8.23 12.94 -2.95
C ASP A 85 9.12 11.78 -3.37
N GLY A 86 8.53 10.74 -3.96
CA GLY A 86 9.28 9.57 -4.40
C GLY A 86 8.41 8.47 -5.01
N ASP A 87 9.08 7.65 -5.82
CA ASP A 87 8.50 6.46 -6.44
C ASP A 87 8.78 5.23 -5.56
N PRO A 88 7.76 4.43 -5.20
CA PRO A 88 7.93 3.22 -4.41
C PRO A 88 8.80 2.15 -5.10
N GLN A 89 8.92 2.19 -6.41
CA GLN A 89 9.74 1.25 -7.19
C GLN A 89 11.22 1.66 -7.26
N SER A 90 11.51 2.95 -7.00
CA SER A 90 12.87 3.48 -6.95
C SER A 90 13.08 4.39 -5.74
N LEU A 91 12.99 3.82 -4.56
CA LEU A 91 12.98 4.55 -3.29
C LEU A 91 14.14 5.56 -3.20
N PRO A 92 13.88 6.83 -2.82
CA PRO A 92 14.92 7.84 -2.63
C PRO A 92 16.02 7.38 -1.66
N ARG A 93 17.28 7.70 -1.96
CA ARG A 93 18.46 7.29 -1.16
C ARG A 93 18.32 7.60 0.34
N GLN A 94 17.66 8.71 0.68
CA GLN A 94 17.43 9.11 2.06
C GLN A 94 16.55 8.13 2.85
N LEU A 95 15.70 7.36 2.18
CA LEU A 95 14.85 6.34 2.78
C LEU A 95 15.50 4.95 2.82
N ARG A 96 16.53 4.71 1.99
CA ARG A 96 17.24 3.42 1.85
C ARG A 96 18.40 3.32 2.85
N ARG A 97 18.14 3.46 4.15
CA ARG A 97 19.20 3.50 5.18
C ARG A 97 19.01 2.46 6.30
N GLY A 98 18.14 1.49 6.10
CA GLY A 98 17.90 0.43 7.07
C GLY A 98 17.47 0.95 8.45
N ARG A 99 16.58 1.92 8.51
CA ARG A 99 16.22 2.59 9.77
C ARG A 99 14.75 2.51 10.18
N PHE A 100 13.89 2.02 9.31
CA PHE A 100 12.47 1.89 9.63
C PHE A 100 12.21 0.57 10.35
N ASP A 101 11.41 0.65 11.39
CA ASP A 101 10.94 -0.51 12.15
C ASP A 101 9.84 -1.26 11.38
N LEU A 102 9.03 -0.49 10.65
CA LEU A 102 7.92 -0.98 9.84
C LEU A 102 7.84 -0.22 8.52
N VAL A 103 7.56 -0.93 7.43
CA VAL A 103 7.04 -0.35 6.19
C VAL A 103 5.58 -0.79 6.05
N TYR A 104 4.69 0.18 5.85
CA TYR A 104 3.30 -0.07 5.48
C TYR A 104 3.09 0.25 4.00
N SER A 105 2.43 -0.66 3.29
CA SER A 105 2.09 -0.52 1.87
C SER A 105 0.69 -1.08 1.66
N GLY A 106 -0.26 -0.24 1.28
CA GLY A 106 -1.63 -0.70 1.19
C GLY A 106 -2.58 0.23 0.44
N GLU A 107 -3.81 -0.23 0.29
CA GLU A 107 -4.93 0.52 -0.31
C GLU A 107 -4.72 0.84 -1.80
N GLY A 108 -4.41 -0.19 -2.60
CA GLY A 108 -4.29 -0.10 -4.06
C GLY A 108 -2.86 0.16 -4.56
N VAL A 109 -1.85 0.05 -3.71
CA VAL A 109 -0.43 0.27 -4.08
C VAL A 109 0.00 -0.65 -5.21
N LEU A 110 -0.35 -1.94 -5.14
CA LEU A 110 0.10 -2.95 -6.09
C LEU A 110 -0.39 -2.70 -7.52
N GLY A 111 -1.56 -2.08 -7.68
CA GLY A 111 -2.09 -1.70 -8.98
C GLY A 111 -1.31 -0.56 -9.66
N HIS A 112 -0.48 0.17 -8.93
CA HIS A 112 0.34 1.28 -9.42
C HIS A 112 1.81 0.89 -9.68
N LEU A 113 2.21 -0.36 -9.39
CA LEU A 113 3.58 -0.81 -9.58
C LEU A 113 3.79 -1.40 -10.97
N ASP A 114 4.81 -0.91 -11.67
CA ASP A 114 5.33 -1.50 -12.90
C ASP A 114 6.47 -2.48 -12.64
N ASP A 115 7.21 -2.29 -11.54
CA ASP A 115 8.35 -3.10 -11.12
C ASP A 115 8.20 -3.57 -9.68
N ILE A 116 7.70 -4.79 -9.51
CA ILE A 116 7.52 -5.41 -8.18
C ILE A 116 8.86 -5.73 -7.50
N ASP A 117 9.90 -6.03 -8.29
CA ASP A 117 11.22 -6.32 -7.75
C ASP A 117 11.90 -5.04 -7.23
N GLY A 118 11.79 -3.93 -7.96
CA GLY A 118 12.26 -2.62 -7.52
C GLY A 118 11.57 -2.18 -6.22
N TRP A 119 10.26 -2.37 -6.12
CA TRP A 119 9.49 -2.12 -4.89
C TRP A 119 9.99 -2.96 -3.72
N ALA A 120 10.17 -4.28 -3.91
CA ALA A 120 10.66 -5.17 -2.87
C ALA A 120 12.09 -4.80 -2.39
N VAL A 121 12.99 -4.49 -3.34
CA VAL A 121 14.38 -4.01 -3.05
C VAL A 121 14.33 -2.70 -2.26
N GLY A 122 13.46 -1.78 -2.62
CA GLY A 122 13.25 -0.52 -1.90
C GLY A 122 12.85 -0.74 -0.44
N ILE A 123 11.86 -1.60 -0.21
CA ILE A 123 11.39 -1.97 1.13
C ILE A 123 12.51 -2.57 1.97
N ALA A 124 13.21 -3.59 1.46
CA ALA A 124 14.31 -4.22 2.18
C ALA A 124 15.42 -3.22 2.54
N ALA A 125 15.74 -2.27 1.63
CA ALA A 125 16.71 -1.22 1.88
C ALA A 125 16.26 -0.15 2.89
N ALA A 126 14.96 0.03 3.09
CA ALA A 126 14.39 0.96 4.06
C ALA A 126 14.32 0.37 5.46
N LEU A 127 14.00 -0.91 5.56
CA LEU A 127 13.86 -1.63 6.83
C LEU A 127 15.22 -1.82 7.52
N ARG A 128 15.24 -1.69 8.84
CA ARG A 128 16.35 -2.19 9.64
C ARG A 128 16.33 -3.73 9.69
N GLU A 129 17.42 -4.34 10.13
CA GLU A 129 17.46 -5.76 10.45
C GLU A 129 16.34 -6.11 11.45
N GLY A 130 15.59 -7.17 11.17
CA GLY A 130 14.42 -7.56 11.94
C GLY A 130 13.21 -6.61 11.80
N GLY A 131 13.29 -5.61 10.91
CA GLY A 131 12.15 -4.73 10.60
C GLY A 131 11.03 -5.47 9.87
N GLU A 132 9.85 -4.88 9.86
CA GLU A 132 8.60 -5.54 9.48
C GLU A 132 7.98 -4.87 8.25
N LEU A 133 7.31 -5.66 7.42
CA LEU A 133 6.48 -5.19 6.32
C LEU A 133 5.03 -5.61 6.56
N LEU A 134 4.11 -4.69 6.46
CA LEU A 134 2.68 -4.96 6.36
C LEU A 134 2.16 -4.47 5.01
N VAL A 135 1.60 -5.38 4.23
CA VAL A 135 0.83 -5.08 3.01
C VAL A 135 -0.62 -5.42 3.29
N PHE A 136 -1.52 -4.49 2.98
CA PHE A 136 -2.96 -4.73 2.96
C PHE A 136 -3.53 -4.12 1.68
N ASP A 137 -3.96 -4.97 0.74
CA ASP A 137 -4.33 -4.50 -0.59
C ASP A 137 -5.48 -5.33 -1.17
N ASP A 138 -6.03 -4.85 -2.28
CA ASP A 138 -7.02 -5.60 -3.04
C ASP A 138 -6.42 -6.92 -3.54
N HIS A 139 -7.20 -8.00 -3.43
CA HIS A 139 -6.75 -9.29 -3.92
C HIS A 139 -6.81 -9.30 -5.46
N PRO A 140 -5.73 -9.71 -6.15
CA PRO A 140 -5.66 -9.61 -7.61
C PRO A 140 -6.77 -10.37 -8.36
N VAL A 141 -7.36 -11.41 -7.77
CA VAL A 141 -8.51 -12.09 -8.38
C VAL A 141 -9.76 -11.20 -8.39
N ALA A 142 -9.87 -10.25 -7.47
CA ALA A 142 -10.99 -9.33 -7.41
C ALA A 142 -11.10 -8.46 -8.66
N ASP A 143 -9.97 -8.11 -9.28
CA ASP A 143 -9.93 -7.35 -10.53
C ASP A 143 -10.25 -8.18 -11.77
N CYS A 144 -10.25 -9.51 -11.63
CA CYS A 144 -10.57 -10.42 -12.73
C CYS A 144 -12.07 -10.67 -12.91
N VAL A 145 -12.90 -10.32 -11.93
CA VAL A 145 -14.34 -10.60 -11.94
C VAL A 145 -15.18 -9.34 -11.72
N ASP A 146 -16.41 -9.32 -12.28
CA ASP A 146 -17.38 -8.28 -11.96
C ASP A 146 -18.22 -8.64 -10.72
N GLY A 147 -19.10 -7.71 -10.31
CA GLY A 147 -20.02 -7.91 -9.17
C GLY A 147 -21.02 -9.06 -9.33
N PHE A 148 -21.09 -9.69 -10.51
CA PHE A 148 -21.87 -10.88 -10.80
C PHE A 148 -21.03 -12.15 -10.92
N LEU A 149 -19.75 -12.13 -10.50
CA LEU A 149 -18.75 -13.20 -10.64
C LEU A 149 -18.50 -13.65 -12.07
N ARG A 150 -18.72 -12.78 -13.06
CA ARG A 150 -18.33 -13.06 -14.43
C ARG A 150 -16.89 -12.60 -14.63
N TRP A 151 -16.07 -13.49 -15.20
CA TRP A 151 -14.69 -13.18 -15.57
C TRP A 151 -14.66 -12.04 -16.60
N ARG A 152 -13.86 -11.01 -16.33
CA ARG A 152 -13.64 -9.83 -17.17
C ARG A 152 -12.24 -9.81 -17.74
N SER A 153 -11.29 -10.43 -17.07
CA SER A 153 -9.89 -10.47 -17.48
C SER A 153 -9.20 -11.72 -16.96
N ASP A 154 -8.09 -12.07 -17.62
CA ASP A 154 -7.29 -13.22 -17.26
C ASP A 154 -6.43 -12.91 -16.02
N TYR A 155 -6.45 -13.79 -15.04
CA TYR A 155 -5.57 -13.71 -13.87
C TYR A 155 -4.08 -13.87 -14.24
N PHE A 156 -3.79 -14.56 -15.34
CA PHE A 156 -2.45 -14.81 -15.86
C PHE A 156 -2.07 -13.90 -17.04
N ARG A 157 -2.67 -12.69 -17.12
CA ARG A 157 -2.30 -11.70 -18.15
C ARG A 157 -0.80 -11.52 -18.24
N ASP A 158 -0.34 -11.13 -19.44
CA ASP A 158 1.05 -10.80 -19.71
C ASP A 158 1.50 -9.65 -18.79
N PRO A 159 2.67 -9.75 -18.15
CA PRO A 159 3.26 -8.63 -17.40
C PRO A 159 3.45 -7.35 -18.23
N ALA A 160 3.51 -7.44 -19.56
CA ALA A 160 3.56 -6.29 -20.45
C ALA A 160 2.19 -5.63 -20.70
N ASP A 161 1.07 -6.23 -20.25
CA ASP A 161 -0.28 -5.67 -20.38
C ASP A 161 -0.38 -4.40 -19.52
N PRO A 162 -0.88 -3.27 -20.06
CA PRO A 162 -1.14 -2.06 -19.28
C PRO A 162 -2.08 -2.28 -18.09
N ASP A 163 -3.02 -3.23 -18.21
CA ASP A 163 -3.95 -3.61 -17.16
C ASP A 163 -3.41 -4.78 -16.32
N ARG A 164 -2.06 -4.98 -16.28
CA ARG A 164 -1.43 -6.05 -15.50
C ARG A 164 -1.85 -6.01 -14.03
N LEU A 165 -1.79 -7.18 -13.42
CA LEU A 165 -1.91 -7.32 -11.98
C LEU A 165 -0.76 -8.18 -11.44
N TRP A 166 -0.34 -7.89 -10.23
CA TRP A 166 0.65 -8.70 -9.53
C TRP A 166 -0.05 -9.83 -8.79
N ARG A 167 0.18 -11.06 -9.24
CA ARG A 167 -0.38 -12.24 -8.56
C ARG A 167 0.28 -12.44 -7.21
N ILE A 168 -0.45 -13.00 -6.25
CA ILE A 168 0.06 -13.28 -4.89
C ILE A 168 1.41 -14.02 -4.93
N GLY A 169 1.54 -15.02 -5.80
CA GLY A 169 2.81 -15.75 -5.96
C GLY A 169 3.98 -14.89 -6.43
N GLN A 170 3.75 -13.86 -7.27
CA GLN A 170 4.80 -12.93 -7.72
C GLN A 170 5.19 -11.99 -6.58
N ILE A 171 4.23 -11.47 -5.83
CA ILE A 171 4.46 -10.60 -4.67
C ILE A 171 5.31 -11.33 -3.62
N VAL A 172 4.87 -12.52 -3.21
CA VAL A 172 5.61 -13.38 -2.25
C VAL A 172 7.02 -13.68 -2.73
N SER A 173 7.18 -14.02 -4.02
CA SER A 173 8.48 -14.34 -4.60
C SER A 173 9.42 -13.12 -4.65
N ALA A 174 8.92 -11.93 -4.97
CA ALA A 174 9.71 -10.70 -4.96
C ALA A 174 10.23 -10.38 -3.54
N LEU A 175 9.35 -10.46 -2.54
CA LEU A 175 9.71 -10.22 -1.14
C LEU A 175 10.72 -11.25 -0.61
N ALA A 176 10.52 -12.53 -0.94
CA ALA A 176 11.43 -13.60 -0.51
C ALA A 176 12.84 -13.42 -1.11
N ARG A 177 12.96 -12.99 -2.37
CA ARG A 177 14.26 -12.75 -3.02
C ARG A 177 15.11 -11.69 -2.32
N VAL A 178 14.49 -10.75 -1.62
CA VAL A 178 15.19 -9.67 -0.91
C VAL A 178 15.36 -9.96 0.60
N GLY A 179 15.08 -11.18 1.04
CA GLY A 179 15.29 -11.61 2.44
C GLY A 179 14.12 -11.34 3.38
N LEU A 180 12.96 -10.94 2.86
CA LEU A 180 11.74 -10.82 3.66
C LEU A 180 11.10 -12.19 3.84
N ARG A 181 11.01 -12.65 5.09
CA ARG A 181 10.34 -13.90 5.46
C ARG A 181 8.87 -13.64 5.75
N ILE A 182 7.99 -14.26 4.95
CA ILE A 182 6.54 -14.17 5.14
C ILE A 182 6.17 -14.85 6.46
N GLN A 183 5.51 -14.13 7.35
CA GLN A 183 5.01 -14.60 8.64
C GLN A 183 3.52 -14.94 8.58
N ALA A 184 2.76 -14.16 7.80
CA ALA A 184 1.35 -14.40 7.54
C ALA A 184 0.98 -13.94 6.13
N LEU A 185 0.06 -14.69 5.52
CA LEU A 185 -0.65 -14.31 4.31
C LEU A 185 -2.10 -14.72 4.52
N GLU A 186 -2.98 -13.76 4.65
CA GLU A 186 -4.39 -13.97 4.95
C GLU A 186 -5.26 -13.31 3.88
N GLU A 187 -6.36 -13.96 3.51
CA GLU A 187 -7.28 -13.50 2.49
C GLU A 187 -8.65 -13.24 3.10
N TYR A 188 -9.31 -12.16 2.68
CA TYR A 188 -10.58 -11.72 3.28
C TYR A 188 -11.66 -11.54 2.23
N PRO A 189 -12.92 -11.92 2.56
CA PRO A 189 -14.06 -11.83 1.65
C PRO A 189 -14.75 -10.47 1.66
N GLY A 190 -14.15 -9.42 2.10
CA GLY A 190 -14.69 -8.08 2.14
C GLY A 190 -13.56 -7.10 1.87
N GLY A 191 -13.79 -6.06 1.11
CA GLY A 191 -12.72 -5.20 0.70
C GLY A 191 -13.06 -3.72 0.73
N THR A 192 -12.03 -2.92 0.53
CA THR A 192 -12.11 -1.47 0.35
C THR A 192 -12.67 -1.10 -1.02
N SER A 193 -12.70 -2.03 -1.99
CA SER A 193 -13.13 -1.74 -3.34
C SER A 193 -14.64 -1.42 -3.39
N ARG A 194 -14.97 -0.35 -4.13
CA ARG A 194 -16.36 0.12 -4.35
C ARG A 194 -17.23 -0.85 -5.17
N ARG A 195 -16.68 -2.00 -5.58
CA ARG A 195 -17.39 -3.04 -6.33
C ARG A 195 -17.99 -4.02 -5.33
N GLY A 196 -19.32 -4.18 -5.40
CA GLY A 196 -20.01 -5.19 -4.61
C GLY A 196 -19.32 -6.55 -4.81
N HIS A 197 -18.74 -7.10 -3.74
CA HIS A 197 -17.90 -8.27 -3.81
C HIS A 197 -18.66 -9.50 -3.36
N ASP A 198 -18.59 -10.56 -4.13
CA ASP A 198 -19.13 -11.84 -3.73
C ASP A 198 -18.20 -12.48 -2.69
N ARG A 199 -18.76 -12.85 -1.55
CA ARG A 199 -17.99 -13.40 -0.41
C ARG A 199 -17.37 -14.78 -0.68
N ARG A 200 -17.63 -15.39 -1.82
CA ARG A 200 -17.04 -16.68 -2.24
C ARG A 200 -15.64 -16.54 -2.83
N ILE A 201 -15.17 -15.32 -3.11
CA ILE A 201 -13.82 -15.05 -3.56
C ILE A 201 -13.15 -14.04 -2.63
N PRO A 202 -11.83 -14.06 -2.49
CA PRO A 202 -11.14 -13.05 -1.72
C PRO A 202 -11.22 -11.68 -2.40
N ALA A 203 -11.48 -10.65 -1.60
CA ALA A 203 -11.53 -9.27 -2.05
C ALA A 203 -10.26 -8.51 -1.69
N THR A 204 -9.71 -8.78 -0.52
CA THR A 204 -8.46 -8.20 -0.04
C THR A 204 -7.57 -9.29 0.55
N PHE A 205 -6.29 -8.95 0.70
CA PHE A 205 -5.35 -9.80 1.43
C PHE A 205 -4.49 -8.95 2.36
N LEU A 206 -3.98 -9.59 3.40
CA LEU A 206 -2.97 -9.07 4.30
C LEU A 206 -1.72 -9.94 4.17
N LEU A 207 -0.57 -9.33 3.95
CA LEU A 207 0.72 -9.99 3.99
C LEU A 207 1.58 -9.32 5.05
N TYR A 208 2.09 -10.11 5.98
CA TYR A 208 3.01 -9.67 7.01
C TYR A 208 4.32 -10.41 6.87
N ALA A 209 5.42 -9.66 6.82
CA ALA A 209 6.75 -10.21 6.62
C ALA A 209 7.79 -9.53 7.51
N ARG A 210 8.92 -10.19 7.74
CA ARG A 210 10.04 -9.68 8.53
C ARG A 210 11.35 -9.83 7.78
N LEU A 211 12.15 -8.77 7.76
CA LEU A 211 13.50 -8.78 7.19
C LEU A 211 14.44 -9.61 8.08
N SER A 212 15.18 -10.54 7.46
CA SER A 212 16.11 -11.46 8.15
C SER A 212 17.39 -10.77 8.56
#